data_77050e12ba001f1dd8155921f3e3ff38
#
_entry.id   77050e12ba001f1dd8155921f3e3ff38
#
_cell.length_a   1.000
_cell.length_b   1.000
_cell.length_c   1.000
_cell.angle_alpha   90.00
_cell.angle_beta   90.00
_cell.angle_gamma   90.00
#
_symmetry.space_group_name_H-M   'P 1'
#
loop_
_entity.id
_entity.type
_entity.pdbx_description
1 polymer ?
#
loop_
_entity_poly.entity_id
_entity_poly.type
_entity_poly.pdbx_seq_one_letter_code
_entity_poly.pdbx_strand_id
1 'polypeptide(L)'
;MKQWYALHTKPSTEGQVAAHLKRKEIETFLPLISEKRRSAVSGLVPLFPGYLFICVDLQTTRSLSWLVPGAVYLVGYGGQPIPIPDEVIRLIDRQAALLSAQKGHHARFRPGDPVRITEGPFRD
;
A
#
# COMPACT_ATOMS: atom_id res chain seq x y z
N MET A 1 6.81 -12.96 -13.47
CA MET A 1 6.84 -11.53 -13.55
C MET A 1 6.04 -10.90 -12.43
N LYS A 2 6.61 -9.92 -11.79
CA LYS A 2 5.92 -9.31 -10.69
C LYS A 2 4.80 -8.42 -11.17
N GLN A 3 3.68 -8.50 -10.50
CA GLN A 3 2.54 -7.66 -10.83
C GLN A 3 1.94 -7.13 -9.54
N TRP A 4 1.20 -6.05 -9.67
CA TRP A 4 0.56 -5.44 -8.51
C TRP A 4 -0.81 -6.07 -8.27
N TYR A 5 -1.14 -6.23 -7.00
CA TYR A 5 -2.44 -6.75 -6.59
C TYR A 5 -2.93 -5.94 -5.41
N ALA A 6 -4.23 -5.84 -5.25
CA ALA A 6 -4.80 -5.20 -4.09
C ALA A 6 -4.98 -6.26 -3.01
N LEU A 7 -4.53 -5.95 -1.82
CA LEU A 7 -4.64 -6.86 -0.69
C LEU A 7 -5.65 -6.31 0.28
N HIS A 8 -6.64 -7.09 0.60
CA HIS A 8 -7.64 -6.70 1.59
C HIS A 8 -7.10 -7.04 2.98
N THR A 9 -7.22 -6.11 3.90
CA THR A 9 -6.73 -6.29 5.26
C THR A 9 -7.84 -6.09 6.24
N LYS A 10 -7.60 -6.48 7.47
CA LYS A 10 -8.53 -6.18 8.52
C LYS A 10 -8.51 -4.69 8.79
N PRO A 11 -9.58 -4.15 9.35
CA PRO A 11 -9.65 -2.71 9.55
C PRO A 11 -8.52 -2.19 10.43
N SER A 12 -8.00 -1.07 10.07
CA SER A 12 -6.97 -0.38 10.85
C SER A 12 -5.66 -1.14 10.98
N THR A 13 -5.42 -2.12 10.13
CA THR A 13 -4.17 -2.86 10.20
C THR A 13 -3.30 -2.63 8.99
N GLU A 14 -3.68 -1.71 8.10
CA GLU A 14 -2.96 -1.53 6.84
C GLU A 14 -1.47 -1.26 7.06
N GLY A 15 -1.15 -0.38 8.00
CA GLY A 15 0.24 -0.04 8.24
C GLY A 15 1.04 -1.20 8.80
N GLN A 16 0.40 -1.99 9.67
CA GLN A 16 1.09 -3.13 10.24
C GLN A 16 1.33 -4.19 9.18
N VAL A 17 0.35 -4.40 8.32
CA VAL A 17 0.49 -5.37 7.24
C VAL A 17 1.61 -4.93 6.31
N ALA A 18 1.66 -3.64 5.97
CA ALA A 18 2.71 -3.14 5.11
C ALA A 18 4.09 -3.35 5.73
N ALA A 19 4.20 -3.12 7.02
CA ALA A 19 5.49 -3.30 7.71
C ALA A 19 5.90 -4.77 7.69
N HIS A 20 4.94 -5.67 7.91
CA HIS A 20 5.27 -7.09 7.88
C HIS A 20 5.71 -7.51 6.49
N LEU A 21 5.02 -7.02 5.46
CA LEU A 21 5.38 -7.41 4.11
C LEU A 21 6.74 -6.85 3.71
N LYS A 22 7.04 -5.66 4.18
CA LYS A 22 8.34 -5.10 3.89
C LYS A 22 9.44 -5.93 4.50
N ARG A 23 9.23 -6.44 5.70
CA ARG A 23 10.23 -7.29 6.33
C ARG A 23 10.42 -8.59 5.58
N LYS A 24 9.41 -8.99 4.80
CA LYS A 24 9.54 -10.18 3.98
C LYS A 24 10.05 -9.81 2.59
N GLU A 25 10.44 -8.57 2.42
CA GLU A 25 10.98 -8.08 1.16
C GLU A 25 9.96 -8.13 0.03
N ILE A 26 8.74 -7.83 0.35
CA ILE A 26 7.69 -7.72 -0.65
C ILE A 26 7.40 -6.25 -0.85
N GLU A 27 7.45 -5.79 -2.09
CA GLU A 27 7.21 -4.39 -2.39
C GLU A 27 5.75 -4.08 -2.10
N THR A 28 5.48 -3.00 -1.37
CA THR A 28 4.12 -2.62 -1.01
C THR A 28 3.89 -1.17 -1.32
N PHE A 29 2.63 -0.81 -1.48
CA PHE A 29 2.25 0.57 -1.71
C PHE A 29 0.98 0.80 -0.89
N LEU A 30 1.07 1.68 0.08
CA LEU A 30 -0.07 2.04 0.91
C LEU A 30 -0.31 3.51 0.71
N PRO A 31 -1.23 3.89 -0.18
CA PRO A 31 -1.46 5.31 -0.42
C PRO A 31 -2.15 5.94 0.77
N LEU A 32 -1.61 7.04 1.23
CA LEU A 32 -2.12 7.73 2.40
C LEU A 32 -2.46 9.16 2.01
N ILE A 33 -3.50 9.69 2.63
CA ILE A 33 -3.88 11.06 2.40
C ILE A 33 -4.04 11.76 3.73
N SER A 34 -3.95 13.06 3.72
CA SER A 34 -4.14 13.83 4.93
C SER A 34 -5.61 13.95 5.22
N GLU A 35 -5.96 13.85 6.46
CA GLU A 35 -7.36 14.03 6.85
C GLU A 35 -7.43 15.09 7.87
N LYS A 36 -8.23 16.16 7.66
CA LYS A 36 -8.41 17.16 8.60
C LYS A 36 -9.42 16.75 9.56
N ARG A 37 -9.15 16.75 10.81
CA ARG A 37 -10.11 16.40 11.80
C ARG A 37 -10.47 17.57 12.60
N ARG A 38 -11.64 17.50 13.25
CA ARG A 38 -12.07 18.52 14.06
C ARG A 38 -11.10 18.70 15.13
N SER A 39 -10.53 17.73 15.69
CA SER A 39 -9.63 17.92 16.76
C SER A 39 -8.41 18.37 16.07
N ALA A 40 -7.66 19.15 16.53
CA ALA A 40 -6.52 19.69 15.94
C ALA A 40 -5.56 18.71 15.38
N VAL A 41 -5.68 17.50 15.65
CA VAL A 41 -4.75 16.53 15.17
C VAL A 41 -5.15 16.08 13.81
N SER A 42 -4.32 16.24 12.84
CA SER A 42 -4.63 15.67 11.57
C SER A 42 -3.59 14.63 11.31
N GLY A 43 -3.91 13.61 10.65
CA GLY A 43 -2.99 12.55 10.39
C GLY A 43 -3.17 12.01 9.02
N LEU A 44 -2.34 11.04 8.68
CA LEU A 44 -2.44 10.39 7.41
C LEU A 44 -3.32 9.16 7.56
N VAL A 45 -4.22 8.99 6.64
CA VAL A 45 -5.13 7.84 6.65
C VAL A 45 -5.08 7.17 5.30
N PRO A 46 -5.37 5.89 5.24
CA PRO A 46 -5.34 5.19 3.95
C PRO A 46 -6.36 5.76 2.98
N LEU A 47 -5.97 5.91 1.75
CA LEU A 47 -6.88 6.35 0.72
C LEU A 47 -7.96 5.30 0.51
N PHE A 48 -7.61 4.02 0.63
CA PHE A 48 -8.56 2.93 0.52
C PHE A 48 -8.54 2.15 1.82
N PRO A 49 -9.38 2.51 2.78
CA PRO A 49 -9.36 1.81 4.07
C PRO A 49 -9.59 0.31 3.90
N GLY A 50 -8.73 -0.47 4.52
CA GLY A 50 -8.84 -1.92 4.43
C GLY A 50 -8.11 -2.51 3.24
N TYR A 51 -7.33 -1.71 2.51
CA TYR A 51 -6.63 -2.21 1.35
C TYR A 51 -5.24 -1.59 1.23
N LEU A 52 -4.34 -2.35 0.64
CA LEU A 52 -3.07 -1.82 0.22
C LEU A 52 -2.66 -2.62 -1.01
N PHE A 53 -1.57 -2.25 -1.63
CA PHE A 53 -1.16 -2.90 -2.86
C PHE A 53 0.17 -3.60 -2.65
N ILE A 54 0.33 -4.77 -3.26
CA ILE A 54 1.59 -5.50 -3.18
C ILE A 54 2.02 -5.89 -4.58
N CYS A 55 3.31 -6.01 -4.78
CA CYS A 55 3.86 -6.37 -6.06
C CYS A 55 4.58 -7.70 -5.91
N VAL A 56 4.01 -8.74 -6.46
CA VAL A 56 4.55 -10.08 -6.32
C VAL A 56 4.38 -10.86 -7.60
N ASP A 57 5.15 -11.93 -7.71
CA ASP A 57 5.01 -12.84 -8.82
C ASP A 57 4.37 -14.09 -8.23
N LEU A 58 3.10 -14.28 -8.45
CA LEU A 58 2.39 -15.38 -7.83
C LEU A 58 2.81 -16.75 -8.35
N GLN A 59 3.54 -16.77 -9.44
CA GLN A 59 3.98 -18.05 -9.95
C GLN A 59 5.27 -18.52 -9.33
N THR A 60 6.16 -17.62 -9.02
CA THR A 60 7.43 -18.02 -8.45
C THR A 60 7.50 -17.78 -6.96
N THR A 61 6.71 -16.83 -6.45
CA THR A 61 6.72 -16.54 -5.04
C THR A 61 5.90 -17.57 -4.33
N ARG A 62 6.30 -18.00 -3.12
CA ARG A 62 5.54 -18.91 -2.39
C ARG A 62 4.21 -18.36 -2.27
N SER A 63 3.22 -19.09 -2.58
CA SER A 63 1.88 -18.59 -2.74
C SER A 63 1.32 -17.90 -1.52
N LEU A 64 1.80 -18.19 -0.36
CA LEU A 64 1.25 -17.54 0.82
C LEU A 64 2.21 -16.56 1.47
N SER A 65 3.23 -16.13 0.73
CA SER A 65 4.19 -15.23 1.33
C SER A 65 3.57 -13.89 1.71
N TRP A 66 2.46 -13.51 1.08
CA TRP A 66 1.79 -12.26 1.40
C TRP A 66 0.80 -12.42 2.56
N LEU A 67 0.60 -13.63 3.04
CA LEU A 67 -0.36 -13.83 4.10
C LEU A 67 0.31 -13.57 5.43
N VAL A 68 0.23 -12.37 5.89
CA VAL A 68 0.81 -11.94 7.16
C VAL A 68 -0.31 -11.53 8.08
N PRO A 69 -0.05 -11.33 9.35
CA PRO A 69 -1.12 -10.96 10.28
C PRO A 69 -1.84 -9.71 9.79
N GLY A 70 -3.13 -9.78 9.72
CA GLY A 70 -3.95 -8.68 9.23
C GLY A 70 -4.32 -8.79 7.77
N ALA A 71 -3.63 -9.60 6.99
CA ALA A 71 -3.95 -9.78 5.58
C ALA A 71 -5.11 -10.76 5.47
N VAL A 72 -6.03 -10.49 4.57
CA VAL A 72 -7.19 -11.34 4.42
C VAL A 72 -7.15 -12.08 3.08
N TYR A 73 -7.15 -11.36 1.96
CA TYR A 73 -7.05 -12.01 0.66
C TYR A 73 -6.64 -11.00 -0.40
N LEU A 74 -6.19 -11.51 -1.52
CA LEU A 74 -5.93 -10.66 -2.68
C LEU A 74 -7.23 -10.47 -3.43
N VAL A 75 -7.47 -9.26 -3.85
CA VAL A 75 -8.71 -8.93 -4.53
C VAL A 75 -8.69 -9.53 -5.93
N GLY A 76 -9.79 -10.10 -6.32
CA GLY A 76 -9.88 -10.70 -7.64
C GLY A 76 -11.30 -11.10 -7.95
N TYR A 77 -11.43 -12.03 -8.85
CA TYR A 77 -12.73 -12.45 -9.29
C TYR A 77 -12.70 -13.95 -9.46
N GLY A 78 -13.73 -14.62 -8.99
CA GLY A 78 -13.80 -16.05 -9.14
C GLY A 78 -12.66 -16.82 -8.50
N GLY A 79 -12.15 -16.32 -7.41
CA GLY A 79 -11.06 -16.96 -6.73
C GLY A 79 -9.69 -16.69 -7.34
N GLN A 80 -9.63 -15.88 -8.37
CA GLN A 80 -8.37 -15.58 -9.02
C GLN A 80 -8.00 -14.14 -8.77
N PRO A 81 -6.81 -13.89 -8.21
CA PRO A 81 -6.37 -12.51 -8.05
C PRO A 81 -6.23 -11.83 -9.39
N ILE A 82 -6.63 -10.57 -9.45
CA ILE A 82 -6.57 -9.82 -10.69
C ILE A 82 -5.46 -8.79 -10.58
N PRO A 83 -4.50 -8.81 -11.48
CA PRO A 83 -3.41 -7.85 -11.40
C PRO A 83 -3.87 -6.45 -11.78
N ILE A 84 -3.21 -5.48 -11.21
CA ILE A 84 -3.50 -4.08 -11.46
C ILE A 84 -2.37 -3.52 -12.31
N PRO A 85 -2.67 -2.87 -13.42
CA PRO A 85 -1.61 -2.35 -14.29
C PRO A 85 -0.78 -1.30 -13.58
N ASP A 86 0.49 -1.22 -13.93
CA ASP A 86 1.40 -0.25 -13.34
C ASP A 86 0.89 1.16 -13.51
N GLU A 87 0.27 1.46 -14.63
CA GLU A 87 -0.20 2.81 -14.84
C GLU A 87 -1.28 3.17 -13.84
N VAL A 88 -2.08 2.21 -13.40
CA VAL A 88 -3.13 2.48 -12.43
C VAL A 88 -2.47 2.79 -11.08
N ILE A 89 -1.44 2.04 -10.73
CA ILE A 89 -0.73 2.29 -9.48
C ILE A 89 -0.10 3.69 -9.50
N ARG A 90 0.47 4.07 -10.63
CA ARG A 90 1.06 5.40 -10.74
C ARG A 90 0.01 6.49 -10.65
N LEU A 91 -1.17 6.23 -11.20
CA LEU A 91 -2.25 7.18 -11.13
C LEU A 91 -2.70 7.36 -9.68
N ILE A 92 -2.83 6.26 -8.95
CA ILE A 92 -3.23 6.33 -7.56
C ILE A 92 -2.17 7.08 -6.75
N ASP A 93 -0.91 6.85 -7.05
CA ASP A 93 0.17 7.52 -6.36
C ASP A 93 0.08 9.03 -6.57
N ARG A 94 -0.20 9.46 -7.78
CA ARG A 94 -0.33 10.87 -8.06
C ARG A 94 -1.55 11.46 -7.40
N GLN A 95 -2.67 10.73 -7.40
CA GLN A 95 -3.87 11.22 -6.77
C GLN A 95 -3.71 11.35 -5.26
N ALA A 96 -3.01 10.40 -4.67
CA ALA A 96 -2.76 10.47 -3.24
C ALA A 96 -1.93 11.70 -2.90
N ALA A 97 -0.94 12.00 -3.74
CA ALA A 97 -0.13 13.16 -3.50
C ALA A 97 -0.96 14.44 -3.56
N LEU A 98 -1.89 14.51 -4.50
CA LEU A 98 -2.73 15.68 -4.61
C LEU A 98 -3.69 15.78 -3.44
N LEU A 99 -4.22 14.66 -3.00
CA LEU A 99 -5.17 14.70 -1.91
C LEU A 99 -4.53 14.90 -0.56
N SER A 100 -3.22 14.86 -0.51
CA SER A 100 -2.55 15.06 0.74
C SER A 100 -2.20 16.50 0.99
N ALA A 101 -2.96 17.36 0.53
CA ALA A 101 -2.86 18.74 0.85
C ALA A 101 -1.53 19.29 0.57
N GLN A 102 -1.11 19.18 -0.51
CA GLN A 102 0.07 19.70 -0.85
C GLN A 102 1.22 19.18 -0.17
N LYS A 103 1.05 18.32 0.72
CA LYS A 103 2.15 17.78 1.37
C LYS A 103 2.56 16.53 0.72
N GLY A 104 1.77 15.95 -0.12
CA GLY A 104 2.14 14.78 -0.84
C GLY A 104 2.56 13.62 -0.01
N HIS A 105 1.99 13.46 1.14
CA HIS A 105 2.39 12.39 1.99
C HIS A 105 1.81 11.07 1.56
N HIS A 106 2.61 10.07 1.43
CA HIS A 106 2.12 8.73 1.20
C HIS A 106 3.29 7.80 1.47
N ALA A 107 3.00 6.57 1.77
CA ALA A 107 4.00 5.60 2.12
C ALA A 107 4.15 4.60 1.00
N ARG A 108 5.35 4.39 0.56
CA ARG A 108 5.62 3.45 -0.47
C ARG A 108 6.88 2.73 -0.10
N PHE A 109 6.79 1.43 0.11
CA PHE A 109 7.91 0.67 0.57
C PHE A 109 8.34 -0.35 -0.45
N ARG A 110 9.61 -0.39 -0.74
CA ARG A 110 10.16 -1.39 -1.63
C ARG A 110 11.18 -2.19 -0.90
N PRO A 111 11.38 -3.42 -1.31
CA PRO A 111 12.38 -4.24 -0.66
C PRO A 111 13.74 -3.56 -0.79
N GLY A 112 14.44 -3.51 0.28
CA GLY A 112 15.77 -2.93 0.25
C GLY A 112 15.86 -1.45 0.37
N ASP A 113 14.73 -0.75 0.27
CA ASP A 113 14.77 0.67 0.42
C ASP A 113 14.94 1.05 1.86
N PRO A 114 15.66 2.07 2.13
CA PRO A 114 15.74 2.60 3.48
C PRO A 114 14.39 3.11 3.75
N VAL A 115 14.00 2.98 4.91
CA VAL A 115 12.74 3.42 5.26
C VAL A 115 12.76 4.85 5.23
N ARG A 116 12.22 5.50 4.31
CA ARG A 116 12.21 6.78 4.29
C ARG A 116 10.94 7.22 4.40
N ILE A 117 10.44 7.42 5.35
CA ILE A 117 9.20 7.93 5.53
C ILE A 117 9.35 9.27 5.30
N THR A 118 9.25 9.70 4.25
CA THR A 118 9.41 10.93 4.01
C THR A 118 8.43 11.70 4.41
N GLU A 119 8.65 12.52 4.88
CA GLU A 119 7.72 13.32 5.24
C GLU A 119 7.71 14.31 4.31
N GLY A 120 7.04 14.83 4.05
CA GLY A 120 6.91 15.82 3.16
C GLY A 120 6.80 15.27 1.94
N PRO A 121 6.94 15.90 1.09
CA PRO A 121 6.72 15.46 -0.10
C PRO A 121 7.63 14.45 -0.25
N PHE A 122 7.29 13.55 -0.66
CA PHE A 122 7.92 12.56 -0.77
C PHE A 122 8.70 12.70 -1.71
N ARG A 123 9.48 12.81 -1.85
CA ARG A 123 10.18 13.01 -2.61
C ARG A 123 10.54 12.11 -3.01
N ASP A 124 10.57 11.51 -3.42
CA ASP A 124 10.86 10.69 -3.72
C ASP A 124 10.97 10.55 -4.32
#